data_2b510dbbc3e64036e0abe8920cd3aaf1
#
_entry.id   2b510dbbc3e64036e0abe8920cd3aaf1
#
_cell.length_a   1.000
_cell.length_b   1.000
_cell.length_c   1.000
_cell.angle_alpha   90.00
_cell.angle_beta   90.00
_cell.angle_gamma   90.00
#
_symmetry.space_group_name_H-M   'P 1'
#
loop_
_entity.id
_entity.type
_entity.pdbx_description
1 polymer ?
#
loop_
_entity_poly.entity_id
_entity_poly.type
_entity_poly.pdbx_seq_one_letter_code
_entity_poly.pdbx_strand_id
1 'polypeptide(L)'
;RLHSHSRTTPTHALSSGESEIMSVSEMLKECLLVQFNLEFAGMGKLPIQLLTDATVARQFVHRKGVGRMKHLEVRYMWLQHRLSEGAYGIKKIPRTENVSDLLTHPPSAPELQKFLPLIGVYPMECFRGAVEVVSTALTQRPSMGPRVAATVLALMAK
;
A
#
# COMPACT_ATOMS: atom_id res chain seq x y z
N ARG A 1 -0.32 -8.37 -1.49
CA ARG A 1 -0.82 -7.01 -1.79
C ARG A 1 -2.34 -7.03 -1.87
N LEU A 2 -3.03 -6.16 -1.10
CA LEU A 2 -4.49 -6.15 -1.04
C LEU A 2 -5.11 -5.23 -2.10
N HIS A 3 -4.49 -4.08 -2.37
CA HIS A 3 -5.04 -3.07 -3.27
C HIS A 3 -3.95 -2.26 -3.97
N SER A 4 -4.23 -1.83 -5.18
CA SER A 4 -3.40 -0.95 -5.97
C SER A 4 -4.27 -0.20 -6.96
N HIS A 5 -4.09 1.12 -7.05
CA HIS A 5 -4.80 1.93 -8.04
C HIS A 5 -3.94 3.08 -8.53
N SER A 6 -4.29 3.60 -9.68
CA SER A 6 -3.81 4.86 -10.23
C SER A 6 -5.03 5.69 -10.61
N ARG A 7 -5.04 6.96 -10.24
CA ARG A 7 -6.15 7.89 -10.54
C ARG A 7 -5.61 9.21 -11.05
N THR A 8 -6.35 9.81 -11.95
CA THR A 8 -6.19 11.23 -12.27
C THR A 8 -6.71 12.07 -11.10
N THR A 9 -5.99 13.11 -10.71
CA THR A 9 -6.44 14.05 -9.67
C THR A 9 -7.73 14.76 -10.11
N PRO A 10 -8.74 14.89 -9.23
CA PRO A 10 -10.04 15.49 -9.60
C PRO A 10 -9.95 16.99 -9.85
N THR A 11 -8.89 17.64 -9.40
CA THR A 11 -8.66 19.09 -9.56
C THR A 11 -7.24 19.33 -10.02
N HIS A 12 -7.02 20.44 -10.74
CA HIS A 12 -5.67 20.85 -11.11
C HIS A 12 -4.93 21.39 -9.89
N ALA A 13 -3.78 20.79 -9.61
CA ALA A 13 -2.89 21.28 -8.56
C ALA A 13 -2.18 22.55 -9.06
N LEU A 14 -2.11 23.58 -8.25
CA LEU A 14 -1.39 24.83 -8.54
C LEU A 14 0.11 24.73 -8.26
N SER A 15 0.53 23.65 -7.60
CA SER A 15 1.94 23.35 -7.32
C SER A 15 2.19 21.86 -7.19
N SER A 16 3.44 21.40 -7.39
CA SER A 16 3.83 20.01 -7.15
C SER A 16 3.56 19.58 -5.71
N GLY A 17 3.80 20.46 -4.73
CA GLY A 17 3.53 20.17 -3.33
C GLY A 17 2.06 19.95 -3.04
N GLU A 18 1.16 20.67 -3.71
CA GLU A 18 -0.27 20.44 -3.60
C GLU A 18 -0.67 19.09 -4.21
N SER A 19 -0.13 18.73 -5.37
CA SER A 19 -0.35 17.42 -5.98
C SER A 19 0.10 16.27 -5.05
N GLU A 20 1.22 16.42 -4.35
CA GLU A 20 1.71 15.46 -3.36
C GLU A 20 0.73 15.32 -2.18
N ILE A 21 0.19 16.44 -1.67
CA ILE A 21 -0.79 16.44 -0.57
C ILE A 21 -2.10 15.79 -1.02
N MET A 22 -2.58 16.08 -2.24
CA MET A 22 -3.73 15.42 -2.84
C MET A 22 -3.54 13.90 -2.90
N SER A 23 -2.39 13.45 -3.37
CA SER A 23 -2.06 12.02 -3.46
C SER A 23 -2.05 11.34 -2.09
N VAL A 24 -1.48 11.97 -1.07
CA VAL A 24 -1.52 11.46 0.32
C VAL A 24 -2.95 11.40 0.84
N SER A 25 -3.79 12.39 0.51
CA SER A 25 -5.20 12.40 0.90
C SER A 25 -5.96 11.23 0.31
N GLU A 26 -5.82 10.97 -0.99
CA GLU A 26 -6.49 9.84 -1.65
C GLU A 26 -5.97 8.50 -1.11
N MET A 27 -4.65 8.36 -0.92
CA MET A 27 -4.06 7.15 -0.33
C MET A 27 -4.62 6.88 1.07
N LEU A 28 -4.74 7.90 1.93
CA LEU A 28 -5.30 7.71 3.28
C LEU A 28 -6.77 7.27 3.25
N LYS A 29 -7.58 7.80 2.35
CA LYS A 29 -8.98 7.37 2.17
C LYS A 29 -9.08 5.89 1.84
N GLU A 30 -8.27 5.42 0.89
CA GLU A 30 -8.23 4.00 0.50
C GLU A 30 -7.74 3.12 1.67
N CYS A 31 -6.72 3.56 2.40
CA CYS A 31 -6.24 2.83 3.58
C CYS A 31 -7.31 2.72 4.68
N LEU A 32 -8.07 3.78 4.92
CA LEU A 32 -9.17 3.76 5.90
C LEU A 32 -10.30 2.82 5.45
N LEU A 33 -10.62 2.79 4.15
CA LEU A 33 -11.60 1.84 3.60
C LEU A 33 -11.14 0.40 3.77
N VAL A 34 -9.88 0.11 3.46
CA VAL A 34 -9.30 -1.23 3.66
C VAL A 34 -9.30 -1.61 5.15
N GLN A 35 -8.89 -0.69 6.03
CA GLN A 35 -8.91 -0.91 7.49
C GLN A 35 -10.32 -1.25 7.98
N PHE A 36 -11.33 -0.49 7.54
CA PHE A 36 -12.74 -0.75 7.88
C PHE A 36 -13.20 -2.14 7.44
N ASN A 37 -12.88 -2.54 6.20
CA ASN A 37 -13.24 -3.85 5.68
C ASN A 37 -12.56 -5.00 6.45
N LEU A 38 -11.28 -4.82 6.82
CA LEU A 38 -10.54 -5.82 7.61
C LEU A 38 -11.10 -5.93 9.04
N GLU A 39 -11.45 -4.80 9.64
CA GLU A 39 -12.08 -4.77 10.96
C GLU A 39 -13.45 -5.44 10.94
N PHE A 40 -14.28 -5.17 9.91
CA PHE A 40 -15.55 -5.85 9.68
C PHE A 40 -15.39 -7.37 9.47
N ALA A 41 -14.32 -7.80 8.81
CA ALA A 41 -13.98 -9.21 8.64
C ALA A 41 -13.42 -9.88 9.92
N GLY A 42 -13.39 -9.19 11.07
CA GLY A 42 -12.94 -9.73 12.34
C GLY A 42 -11.43 -9.76 12.54
N MET A 43 -10.64 -9.13 11.66
CA MET A 43 -9.17 -9.07 11.76
C MET A 43 -8.68 -8.01 12.77
N GLY A 44 -9.60 -7.24 13.38
CA GLY A 44 -9.28 -6.14 14.26
C GLY A 44 -8.75 -4.90 13.53
N LYS A 45 -8.51 -3.84 14.29
CA LYS A 45 -8.03 -2.55 13.75
C LYS A 45 -6.52 -2.58 13.53
N LEU A 46 -6.10 -2.65 12.27
CA LEU A 46 -4.70 -2.64 11.90
C LEU A 46 -4.16 -1.20 11.82
N PRO A 47 -2.90 -0.94 12.26
CA PRO A 47 -2.30 0.39 12.14
C PRO A 47 -2.04 0.75 10.68
N ILE A 48 -2.34 1.99 10.30
CA ILE A 48 -2.03 2.54 8.98
C ILE A 48 -0.69 3.25 9.04
N GLN A 49 0.23 2.87 8.13
CA GLN A 49 1.51 3.55 7.95
C GLN A 49 1.65 3.96 6.48
N LEU A 50 1.56 5.25 6.19
CA LEU A 50 1.81 5.79 4.85
C LEU A 50 3.32 5.93 4.62
N LEU A 51 3.76 5.53 3.44
CA LEU A 51 5.14 5.68 2.99
C LEU A 51 5.15 6.64 1.79
N THR A 52 5.97 7.67 1.82
CA THR A 52 6.07 8.67 0.74
C THR A 52 7.51 9.19 0.63
N ASP A 53 7.94 9.51 -0.58
CA ASP A 53 9.16 10.26 -0.85
C ASP A 53 8.92 11.78 -0.80
N ALA A 54 7.65 12.21 -0.81
CA ALA A 54 7.21 13.60 -0.79
C ALA A 54 7.52 14.31 0.54
N THR A 55 8.55 15.13 0.54
CA THR A 55 8.94 15.91 1.72
C THR A 55 7.91 16.98 2.08
N VAL A 56 7.31 17.63 1.07
CA VAL A 56 6.33 18.71 1.26
C VAL A 56 5.05 18.16 1.89
N ALA A 57 4.52 17.04 1.41
CA ALA A 57 3.34 16.41 1.97
C ALA A 57 3.56 16.00 3.44
N ARG A 58 4.72 15.41 3.75
CA ARG A 58 5.08 15.05 5.14
C ARG A 58 5.17 16.27 6.05
N GLN A 59 5.83 17.34 5.60
CA GLN A 59 5.91 18.60 6.37
C GLN A 59 4.53 19.23 6.58
N PHE A 60 3.66 19.16 5.57
CA PHE A 60 2.30 19.68 5.68
C PHE A 60 1.49 18.96 6.77
N VAL A 61 1.50 17.62 6.80
CA VAL A 61 0.67 16.88 7.76
C VAL A 61 1.15 17.01 9.21
N HIS A 62 2.45 17.25 9.44
CA HIS A 62 3.02 17.44 10.79
C HIS A 62 2.87 18.85 11.34
N ARG A 63 2.57 19.85 10.53
CA ARG A 63 2.35 21.22 11.01
C ARG A 63 0.87 21.47 11.31
N LYS A 64 0.57 22.60 11.95
CA LYS A 64 -0.79 23.11 12.12
C LYS A 64 -1.08 24.20 11.09
N GLY A 65 -2.20 24.08 10.37
CA GLY A 65 -2.64 25.07 9.39
C GLY A 65 -1.97 24.96 8.02
N VAL A 66 -2.39 25.81 7.09
CA VAL A 66 -1.97 25.80 5.67
C VAL A 66 -0.55 26.30 5.45
N GLY A 67 0.01 27.09 6.39
CA GLY A 67 1.35 27.66 6.28
C GLY A 67 1.48 28.59 5.06
N ARG A 68 2.52 28.38 4.23
CA ARG A 68 2.77 29.18 3.03
C ARG A 68 1.87 28.82 1.85
N MET A 69 1.16 27.70 1.88
CA MET A 69 0.28 27.21 0.78
C MET A 69 -1.11 27.76 0.94
N LYS A 70 -1.28 29.09 0.78
CA LYS A 70 -2.56 29.80 0.98
C LYS A 70 -3.68 29.34 0.04
N HIS A 71 -3.34 28.78 -1.12
CA HIS A 71 -4.29 28.26 -2.11
C HIS A 71 -4.75 26.84 -1.81
N LEU A 72 -4.15 26.19 -0.79
CA LEU A 72 -4.53 24.82 -0.44
C LEU A 72 -5.95 24.81 0.12
N GLU A 73 -6.78 23.93 -0.42
CA GLU A 73 -8.16 23.79 0.02
C GLU A 73 -8.26 23.29 1.47
N VAL A 74 -9.20 23.88 2.22
CA VAL A 74 -9.47 23.55 3.62
C VAL A 74 -9.72 22.04 3.81
N ARG A 75 -10.28 21.37 2.78
CA ARG A 75 -10.53 19.94 2.83
C ARG A 75 -9.29 19.07 3.10
N TYR A 76 -8.06 19.56 2.83
CA TYR A 76 -6.85 18.79 3.12
C TYR A 76 -6.39 18.92 4.58
N MET A 77 -6.97 19.84 5.35
CA MET A 77 -6.65 20.03 6.76
C MET A 77 -7.04 18.81 7.61
N TRP A 78 -7.98 17.99 7.13
CA TRP A 78 -8.37 16.77 7.81
C TRP A 78 -7.20 15.77 7.97
N LEU A 79 -6.21 15.81 7.07
CA LEU A 79 -4.99 15.01 7.18
C LEU A 79 -4.23 15.31 8.47
N GLN A 80 -4.06 16.60 8.79
CA GLN A 80 -3.39 17.04 10.02
C GLN A 80 -4.17 16.59 11.27
N HIS A 81 -5.49 16.72 11.21
CA HIS A 81 -6.38 16.29 12.30
C HIS A 81 -6.29 14.78 12.51
N ARG A 82 -6.40 13.96 11.46
CA ARG A 82 -6.29 12.51 11.55
C ARG A 82 -4.92 12.04 12.05
N LEU A 83 -3.84 12.74 11.68
CA LEU A 83 -2.52 12.43 12.21
C LEU A 83 -2.45 12.73 13.72
N SER A 84 -3.02 13.86 14.16
CA SER A 84 -3.05 14.23 15.58
C SER A 84 -3.88 13.28 16.45
N GLU A 85 -4.91 12.65 15.87
CA GLU A 85 -5.71 11.58 16.50
C GLU A 85 -5.01 10.22 16.52
N GLY A 86 -3.82 10.10 15.90
CA GLY A 86 -3.11 8.84 15.77
C GLY A 86 -3.78 7.82 14.84
N ALA A 87 -4.68 8.28 13.94
CA ALA A 87 -5.37 7.41 13.01
C ALA A 87 -4.44 6.79 11.96
N TYR A 88 -3.31 7.43 11.68
CA TYR A 88 -2.27 6.93 10.79
C TYR A 88 -0.90 7.49 11.14
N GLY A 89 0.16 6.85 10.65
CA GLY A 89 1.52 7.37 10.66
C GLY A 89 1.98 7.70 9.23
N ILE A 90 2.96 8.60 9.09
CA ILE A 90 3.60 8.90 7.80
C ILE A 90 5.11 8.87 7.92
N LYS A 91 5.77 8.10 7.04
CA LYS A 91 7.24 7.99 7.00
C LYS A 91 7.76 8.38 5.62
N LYS A 92 8.92 9.03 5.61
CA LYS A 92 9.66 9.26 4.37
C LYS A 92 10.41 7.98 3.99
N ILE A 93 10.33 7.63 2.71
CA ILE A 93 11.17 6.60 2.10
C ILE A 93 12.06 7.25 1.02
N PRO A 94 13.24 6.71 0.74
CA PRO A 94 14.04 7.11 -0.41
C PRO A 94 13.26 6.81 -1.71
N ARG A 95 13.42 7.66 -2.72
CA ARG A 95 12.80 7.45 -4.03
C ARG A 95 13.18 6.08 -4.63
N THR A 96 14.41 5.64 -4.43
CA THR A 96 14.92 4.34 -4.87
C THR A 96 14.24 3.13 -4.20
N GLU A 97 13.40 3.35 -3.20
CA GLU A 97 12.62 2.33 -2.49
C GLU A 97 11.11 2.52 -2.68
N ASN A 98 10.71 3.58 -3.40
CA ASN A 98 9.31 3.87 -3.64
C ASN A 98 8.74 2.99 -4.75
N VAL A 99 8.07 1.94 -4.37
CA VAL A 99 7.44 0.98 -5.30
C VAL A 99 6.38 1.63 -6.20
N SER A 100 5.78 2.73 -5.76
CA SER A 100 4.77 3.46 -6.56
C SER A 100 5.34 4.07 -7.83
N ASP A 101 6.65 4.29 -7.88
CA ASP A 101 7.35 4.84 -9.06
C ASP A 101 7.26 3.90 -10.27
N LEU A 102 7.03 2.59 -10.06
CA LEU A 102 6.75 1.64 -11.16
C LEU A 102 5.54 2.03 -12.03
N LEU A 103 4.62 2.84 -11.50
CA LEU A 103 3.38 3.24 -12.18
C LEU A 103 3.48 4.66 -12.77
N THR A 104 4.56 5.39 -12.50
CA THR A 104 4.70 6.80 -12.89
C THR A 104 5.64 7.02 -14.08
N HIS A 105 6.56 6.10 -14.31
CA HIS A 105 7.49 6.13 -15.45
C HIS A 105 7.88 4.72 -15.89
N PRO A 106 8.34 4.52 -17.13
CA PRO A 106 8.79 3.22 -17.58
C PRO A 106 10.07 2.83 -16.82
N PRO A 107 10.01 1.77 -16.00
CA PRO A 107 11.14 1.33 -15.19
C PRO A 107 12.18 0.59 -16.04
N SER A 108 13.44 0.67 -15.63
CA SER A 108 14.49 -0.17 -16.21
C SER A 108 14.35 -1.64 -15.79
N ALA A 109 14.94 -2.56 -16.53
CA ALA A 109 14.89 -4.00 -16.21
C ALA A 109 15.41 -4.32 -14.78
N PRO A 110 16.51 -3.74 -14.28
CA PRO A 110 16.95 -3.92 -12.91
C PRO A 110 15.96 -3.42 -11.86
N GLU A 111 15.31 -2.28 -12.11
CA GLU A 111 14.27 -1.72 -11.23
C GLU A 111 13.05 -2.63 -11.17
N LEU A 112 12.60 -3.16 -12.31
CA LEU A 112 11.53 -4.16 -12.35
C LEU A 112 11.87 -5.38 -11.50
N GLN A 113 13.05 -5.98 -11.70
CA GLN A 113 13.48 -7.15 -10.93
C GLN A 113 13.52 -6.88 -9.43
N LYS A 114 13.90 -5.67 -9.02
CA LYS A 114 13.93 -5.25 -7.61
C LYS A 114 12.51 -5.09 -7.03
N PHE A 115 11.60 -4.47 -7.76
CA PHE A 115 10.31 -4.06 -7.21
C PHE A 115 9.18 -5.07 -7.39
N LEU A 116 9.22 -5.91 -8.44
CA LEU A 116 8.18 -6.91 -8.69
C LEU A 116 7.92 -7.83 -7.49
N PRO A 117 8.94 -8.39 -6.81
CA PRO A 117 8.72 -9.21 -5.61
C PRO A 117 8.04 -8.44 -4.48
N LEU A 118 8.33 -7.13 -4.31
CA LEU A 118 7.73 -6.29 -3.27
C LEU A 118 6.23 -6.05 -3.48
N ILE A 119 5.78 -6.14 -4.73
CA ILE A 119 4.34 -6.07 -5.08
C ILE A 119 3.68 -7.45 -5.21
N GLY A 120 4.39 -8.51 -4.86
CA GLY A 120 3.88 -9.88 -4.91
C GLY A 120 3.82 -10.48 -6.32
N VAL A 121 4.58 -9.92 -7.26
CA VAL A 121 4.72 -10.46 -8.63
C VAL A 121 6.03 -11.24 -8.71
N TYR A 122 5.95 -12.53 -9.00
CA TYR A 122 7.09 -13.43 -9.10
C TYR A 122 7.14 -14.07 -10.48
N PRO A 123 8.34 -14.41 -11.01
CA PRO A 123 8.47 -15.18 -12.23
C PRO A 123 7.74 -16.52 -12.12
N MET A 124 7.20 -17.01 -13.24
CA MET A 124 6.45 -18.27 -13.28
C MET A 124 7.29 -19.48 -12.80
N GLU A 125 8.61 -19.44 -12.99
CA GLU A 125 9.54 -20.47 -12.53
C GLU A 125 9.49 -20.65 -11.01
N CYS A 126 9.29 -19.57 -10.24
CA CYS A 126 9.15 -19.64 -8.79
C CYS A 126 7.90 -20.43 -8.35
N PHE A 127 6.84 -20.43 -9.17
CA PHE A 127 5.61 -21.17 -8.88
C PHE A 127 5.68 -22.64 -9.29
N ARG A 128 6.45 -22.99 -10.32
CA ARG A 128 6.60 -24.40 -10.74
C ARG A 128 7.13 -25.26 -9.61
N GLY A 129 8.21 -24.85 -8.98
CA GLY A 129 8.77 -25.58 -7.83
C GLY A 129 7.79 -25.68 -6.65
N ALA A 130 7.05 -24.61 -6.34
CA ALA A 130 6.04 -24.62 -5.28
C ALA A 130 4.86 -25.54 -5.62
N VAL A 131 4.41 -25.55 -6.88
CA VAL A 131 3.33 -26.45 -7.34
C VAL A 131 3.77 -27.92 -7.28
N GLU A 132 5.01 -28.25 -7.66
CA GLU A 132 5.54 -29.61 -7.55
C GLU A 132 5.63 -30.07 -6.08
N VAL A 133 6.11 -29.23 -5.17
CA VAL A 133 6.18 -29.53 -3.74
C VAL A 133 4.79 -29.77 -3.16
N VAL A 134 3.81 -28.91 -3.50
CA VAL A 134 2.42 -29.05 -3.03
C VAL A 134 1.77 -30.29 -3.67
N SER A 135 1.97 -30.55 -4.95
CA SER A 135 1.48 -31.74 -5.64
C SER A 135 2.03 -33.01 -5.01
N THR A 136 3.34 -33.07 -4.75
CA THR A 136 3.99 -34.21 -4.08
C THR A 136 3.49 -34.40 -2.67
N ALA A 137 3.31 -33.31 -1.89
CA ALA A 137 2.77 -33.36 -0.54
C ALA A 137 1.29 -33.81 -0.50
N LEU A 138 0.50 -33.46 -1.52
CA LEU A 138 -0.88 -33.91 -1.67
C LEU A 138 -0.99 -35.39 -2.07
N THR A 139 -0.04 -35.88 -2.84
CA THR A 139 -0.05 -37.28 -3.35
C THR A 139 0.47 -38.27 -2.30
N GLN A 140 1.32 -37.84 -1.35
CA GLN A 140 1.90 -38.65 -0.28
C GLN A 140 1.05 -38.70 1.02
N ARG A 141 -0.21 -38.24 1.03
CA ARG A 141 -1.01 -38.20 2.25
C ARG A 141 -1.47 -39.57 2.75
N PRO A 142 -1.12 -39.93 4.01
CA PRO A 142 -2.01 -40.74 4.84
C PRO A 142 -3.22 -39.87 5.26
N SER A 143 -4.40 -40.47 5.31
CA SER A 143 -5.70 -39.85 5.59
C SER A 143 -5.68 -38.85 6.75
N MET A 144 -5.56 -37.56 6.48
CA MET A 144 -5.67 -36.49 7.46
C MET A 144 -6.97 -35.69 7.23
N GLY A 145 -7.68 -35.45 8.31
CA GLY A 145 -9.01 -34.85 8.33
C GLY A 145 -9.05 -33.36 7.85
N PRO A 146 -10.25 -32.76 7.73
CA PRO A 146 -10.53 -31.53 6.96
C PRO A 146 -9.83 -30.25 7.44
N ARG A 147 -9.24 -30.24 8.65
CA ARG A 147 -8.54 -29.06 9.19
C ARG A 147 -7.21 -28.71 8.50
N VAL A 148 -6.55 -29.67 7.87
CA VAL A 148 -5.25 -29.44 7.22
C VAL A 148 -5.43 -28.86 5.81
N ALA A 149 -6.56 -29.13 5.15
CA ALA A 149 -6.88 -28.54 3.85
C ALA A 149 -7.07 -27.01 3.93
N ALA A 150 -7.67 -26.53 5.01
CA ALA A 150 -7.86 -25.09 5.23
C ALA A 150 -6.55 -24.34 5.45
N THR A 151 -5.56 -24.96 6.10
CA THR A 151 -4.24 -24.34 6.34
C THR A 151 -3.40 -24.21 5.07
N VAL A 152 -3.47 -25.19 4.16
CA VAL A 152 -2.75 -25.15 2.88
C VAL A 152 -3.37 -24.12 1.93
N LEU A 153 -4.70 -23.99 1.91
CA LEU A 153 -5.37 -22.95 1.12
C LEU A 153 -5.06 -21.52 1.62
N ALA A 154 -4.92 -21.34 2.93
CA ALA A 154 -4.55 -20.06 3.52
C ALA A 154 -3.09 -19.63 3.22
N LEU A 155 -2.18 -20.59 3.02
CA LEU A 155 -0.80 -20.29 2.60
C LEU A 155 -0.71 -19.90 1.12
N MET A 156 -1.61 -20.37 0.27
CA MET A 156 -1.68 -19.99 -1.15
C MET A 156 -2.34 -18.62 -1.37
N ALA A 157 -3.07 -18.10 -0.39
CA ALA A 157 -3.71 -16.78 -0.42
C ALA A 157 -2.86 -15.66 0.23
N LYS A 158 -1.65 -15.99 0.71
CA LYS A 158 -0.64 -15.03 1.18
C LYS A 158 0.45 -14.94 0.14
#